data_cab490ee5734462f48b6edebfe3f957b
#
_entry.id   cab490ee5734462f48b6edebfe3f957b
#
_cell.length_a   1.000
_cell.length_b   1.000
_cell.length_c   1.000
_cell.angle_alpha   90.00
_cell.angle_beta   90.00
_cell.angle_gamma   90.00
#
_symmetry.space_group_name_H-M   'P 1'
#
loop_
_entity.id
_entity.type
_entity.pdbx_description
1 polymer ?
#
loop_
_entity_poly.entity_id
_entity_poly.type
_entity_poly.pdbx_seq_one_letter_code
_entity_poly.pdbx_strand_id
1 'polypeptide(L)'
;VGTYYLATVEGDQPRVRPFGTVLIYEGKLYIQTGRKKAVSKQLAKNPKAEICAFKDGVWLRVAGELVDDDRYEVKKAMLDAYPELRSMYDENDGNTQVLYFKNATATFSSFTAPPEEMQF
;
A
#
# COMPACT_ATOMS: atom_id res chain seq x y z
N VAL A 1 12.33 4.77 2.17
CA VAL A 1 11.69 3.59 2.73
C VAL A 1 11.93 2.41 1.82
N GLY A 2 12.41 1.32 2.36
CA GLY A 2 12.68 0.12 1.58
C GLY A 2 11.44 -0.75 1.43
N THR A 3 11.66 -2.05 1.56
CA THR A 3 10.59 -3.03 1.47
C THR A 3 9.73 -3.01 2.73
N TYR A 4 8.43 -3.07 2.54
CA TYR A 4 7.46 -3.34 3.59
C TYR A 4 6.60 -4.53 3.16
N TYR A 5 5.75 -5.02 4.04
CA TYR A 5 4.92 -6.19 3.75
C TYR A 5 3.46 -5.79 3.82
N LEU A 6 2.71 -6.22 2.81
CA LEU A 6 1.29 -5.93 2.69
C LEU A 6 0.49 -7.21 2.90
N ALA A 7 -0.43 -7.18 3.86
CA ALA A 7 -1.35 -8.28 4.12
C ALA A 7 -2.73 -7.94 3.58
N THR A 8 -3.34 -8.91 2.93
CA THR A 8 -4.72 -8.86 2.43
C THR A 8 -5.45 -10.13 2.80
N VAL A 9 -6.71 -10.24 2.41
CA VAL A 9 -7.53 -11.41 2.75
C VAL A 9 -8.08 -12.03 1.46
N GLU A 10 -7.96 -13.35 1.38
CA GLU A 10 -8.58 -14.14 0.31
C GLU A 10 -9.53 -15.13 0.97
N GLY A 11 -10.83 -14.84 0.95
CA GLY A 11 -11.79 -15.58 1.75
C GLY A 11 -11.51 -15.37 3.23
N ASP A 12 -11.16 -16.43 3.95
CA ASP A 12 -10.72 -16.35 5.34
C ASP A 12 -9.21 -16.56 5.50
N GLN A 13 -8.47 -16.63 4.38
CA GLN A 13 -7.03 -16.85 4.40
C GLN A 13 -6.28 -15.52 4.32
N PRO A 14 -5.46 -15.17 5.32
CA PRO A 14 -4.54 -14.03 5.19
C PRO A 14 -3.49 -14.31 4.13
N ARG A 15 -3.17 -13.28 3.35
CA ARG A 15 -2.10 -13.34 2.34
C ARG A 15 -1.14 -12.19 2.61
N VAL A 16 0.16 -12.45 2.48
CA VAL A 16 1.18 -11.42 2.70
C VAL A 16 2.25 -11.51 1.62
N ARG A 17 2.76 -10.35 1.19
CA ARG A 17 3.82 -10.26 0.18
C ARG A 17 4.61 -8.96 0.38
N PRO A 18 5.85 -8.91 -0.13
CA PRO A 18 6.63 -7.67 -0.07
C PRO A 18 6.12 -6.65 -1.08
N PHE A 19 6.18 -5.38 -0.68
CA PHE A 19 5.89 -4.22 -1.50
C PHE A 19 7.00 -3.20 -1.32
N GLY A 20 7.19 -2.31 -2.31
CA GLY A 20 8.26 -1.33 -2.27
C GLY A 20 7.84 0.09 -2.64
N THR A 21 6.57 0.32 -2.96
CA THR A 21 6.10 1.63 -3.41
C THR A 21 5.26 2.30 -2.34
N VAL A 22 5.50 3.60 -2.14
CA VAL A 22 4.69 4.41 -1.25
C VAL A 22 4.75 5.85 -1.73
N LEU A 23 3.62 6.56 -1.71
CA LEU A 23 3.54 7.95 -2.13
C LEU A 23 2.50 8.65 -1.27
N ILE A 24 2.85 9.83 -0.76
CA ILE A 24 1.88 10.73 -0.14
C ILE A 24 1.40 11.68 -1.23
N TYR A 25 0.12 11.67 -1.51
CA TYR A 25 -0.47 12.48 -2.57
C TYR A 25 -1.83 12.98 -2.08
N GLU A 26 -2.02 14.31 -2.12
CA GLU A 26 -3.25 14.94 -1.62
C GLU A 26 -3.58 14.52 -0.17
N GLY A 27 -2.55 14.35 0.65
CA GLY A 27 -2.71 13.99 2.06
C GLY A 27 -3.06 12.52 2.31
N LYS A 28 -2.98 11.67 1.29
CA LYS A 28 -3.32 10.24 1.41
C LYS A 28 -2.10 9.38 1.14
N LEU A 29 -2.07 8.21 1.75
CA LEU A 29 -0.98 7.24 1.57
C LEU A 29 -1.35 6.27 0.45
N TYR A 30 -0.59 6.32 -0.63
CA TYR A 30 -0.82 5.49 -1.82
C TYR A 30 0.22 4.39 -1.94
N ILE A 31 -0.21 3.25 -2.47
CA ILE A 31 0.65 2.15 -2.91
C ILE A 31 0.30 1.81 -4.36
N GLN A 32 1.19 1.08 -5.04
CA GLN A 32 1.02 0.74 -6.44
C GLN A 32 1.12 -0.77 -6.63
N THR A 33 0.27 -1.31 -7.50
CA THR A 33 0.33 -2.70 -7.95
C THR A 33 -0.15 -2.81 -9.39
N GLY A 34 -0.34 -4.03 -9.88
CA GLY A 34 -0.91 -4.30 -11.19
C GLY A 34 -2.25 -5.00 -11.05
N ARG A 35 -3.22 -4.62 -11.89
CA ARG A 35 -4.58 -5.20 -11.83
C ARG A 35 -4.59 -6.69 -12.11
N LYS A 36 -3.58 -7.22 -12.82
CA LYS A 36 -3.47 -8.63 -13.12
C LYS A 36 -2.98 -9.47 -11.94
N LYS A 37 -2.44 -8.84 -10.91
CA LYS A 37 -1.88 -9.55 -9.76
C LYS A 37 -2.99 -10.03 -8.81
N ALA A 38 -2.69 -11.12 -8.09
CA ALA A 38 -3.63 -11.69 -7.12
C ALA A 38 -4.04 -10.68 -6.05
N VAL A 39 -3.11 -9.84 -5.61
CA VAL A 39 -3.38 -8.83 -4.58
C VAL A 39 -4.49 -7.87 -5.01
N SER A 40 -4.49 -7.43 -6.28
CA SER A 40 -5.53 -6.56 -6.79
C SER A 40 -6.90 -7.23 -6.76
N LYS A 41 -6.96 -8.50 -7.12
CA LYS A 41 -8.20 -9.28 -7.11
C LYS A 41 -8.71 -9.51 -5.68
N GLN A 42 -7.80 -9.73 -4.75
CA GLN A 42 -8.15 -9.89 -3.33
C GLN A 42 -8.75 -8.61 -2.77
N LEU A 43 -8.14 -7.45 -3.08
CA LEU A 43 -8.61 -6.16 -2.60
C LEU A 43 -9.96 -5.76 -3.22
N ALA A 44 -10.22 -6.19 -4.45
CA ALA A 44 -11.53 -5.95 -5.09
C ALA A 44 -12.67 -6.64 -4.34
N LYS A 45 -12.41 -7.78 -3.72
CA LYS A 45 -13.40 -8.53 -2.94
C LYS A 45 -13.44 -8.11 -1.48
N ASN A 46 -12.29 -7.77 -0.91
CA ASN A 46 -12.18 -7.34 0.48
C ASN A 46 -11.10 -6.27 0.56
N PRO A 47 -11.48 -4.99 0.74
CA PRO A 47 -10.50 -3.89 0.72
C PRO A 47 -9.66 -3.79 1.98
N LYS A 48 -9.93 -4.59 3.00
CA LYS A 48 -9.17 -4.53 4.25
C LYS A 48 -7.75 -5.00 4.03
N ALA A 49 -6.80 -4.22 4.54
CA ALA A 49 -5.38 -4.48 4.35
C ALA A 49 -4.58 -3.92 5.51
N GLU A 50 -3.38 -4.45 5.66
CA GLU A 50 -2.45 -3.93 6.65
C GLU A 50 -1.04 -4.01 6.08
N ILE A 51 -0.26 -2.93 6.29
CA ILE A 51 1.16 -2.95 5.97
C ILE A 51 1.97 -2.97 7.25
N CYS A 52 3.17 -3.55 7.15
CA CYS A 52 4.12 -3.57 8.26
C CYS A 52 5.52 -3.31 7.71
N ALA A 53 6.20 -2.30 8.29
CA ALA A 53 7.58 -1.96 7.97
C ALA A 53 8.41 -1.96 9.24
N PHE A 54 9.56 -2.62 9.22
CA PHE A 54 10.42 -2.77 10.38
C PHE A 54 11.80 -2.19 10.09
N LYS A 55 12.34 -1.42 11.04
CA LYS A 55 13.70 -0.92 10.95
C LYS A 55 14.22 -0.59 12.33
N ASP A 56 15.42 -1.13 12.67
CA ASP A 56 16.16 -0.78 13.90
C ASP A 56 15.34 -0.94 15.18
N GLY A 57 14.58 -2.03 15.28
CA GLY A 57 13.80 -2.33 16.48
C GLY A 57 12.50 -1.57 16.62
N VAL A 58 12.13 -0.80 15.59
CA VAL A 58 10.87 -0.05 15.53
C VAL A 58 10.07 -0.55 14.33
N TRP A 59 8.77 -0.71 14.50
CA TRP A 59 7.94 -1.07 13.34
C TRP A 59 6.68 -0.21 13.28
N LEU A 60 6.28 0.04 12.04
CA LEU A 60 5.07 0.78 11.70
C LEU A 60 4.07 -0.20 11.10
N ARG A 61 2.86 -0.19 11.60
CA ARG A 61 1.74 -0.88 10.96
C ARG A 61 0.69 0.14 10.59
N VAL A 62 0.12 -0.02 9.39
CA VAL A 62 -1.02 0.79 8.94
C VAL A 62 -2.11 -0.18 8.53
N ALA A 63 -3.22 -0.15 9.23
CA ALA A 63 -4.36 -1.03 8.96
C ALA A 63 -5.55 -0.17 8.54
N GLY A 64 -6.21 -0.58 7.46
CA GLY A 64 -7.36 0.16 6.95
C GLY A 64 -7.93 -0.49 5.70
N GLU A 65 -8.59 0.31 4.89
CA GLU A 65 -9.16 -0.12 3.61
C GLU A 65 -8.40 0.52 2.47
N LEU A 66 -8.10 -0.25 1.44
CA LEU A 66 -7.43 0.25 0.24
C LEU A 66 -8.47 0.55 -0.82
N VAL A 67 -8.44 1.77 -1.35
CA VAL A 67 -9.39 2.29 -2.34
C VAL A 67 -8.65 2.54 -3.65
N ASP A 68 -9.20 1.98 -4.74
CA ASP A 68 -8.66 2.18 -6.08
C ASP A 68 -8.86 3.64 -6.51
N ASP A 69 -7.80 4.28 -6.97
CA ASP A 69 -7.86 5.64 -7.53
C ASP A 69 -7.37 5.57 -8.97
N ASP A 70 -8.29 5.60 -9.92
CA ASP A 70 -7.99 5.38 -11.34
C ASP A 70 -7.61 6.66 -12.09
N ARG A 71 -7.34 7.76 -11.39
CA ARG A 71 -6.99 9.02 -12.04
C ARG A 71 -5.59 8.94 -12.67
N TYR A 72 -5.48 9.48 -13.87
CA TYR A 72 -4.22 9.52 -14.61
C TYR A 72 -3.11 10.24 -13.83
N GLU A 73 -3.42 11.40 -13.24
CA GLU A 73 -2.42 12.22 -12.55
C GLU A 73 -1.82 11.53 -11.33
N VAL A 74 -2.57 10.68 -10.64
CA VAL A 74 -2.05 9.93 -9.48
C VAL A 74 -1.13 8.81 -9.93
N LYS A 75 -1.53 8.09 -10.99
CA LYS A 75 -0.68 7.07 -11.60
C LYS A 75 0.64 7.67 -12.08
N LYS A 76 0.56 8.84 -12.73
CA LYS A 76 1.76 9.54 -13.19
C LYS A 76 2.65 9.93 -12.03
N ALA A 77 2.09 10.48 -10.95
CA ALA A 77 2.86 10.87 -9.77
C ALA A 77 3.59 9.67 -9.16
N MET A 78 2.93 8.52 -9.07
CA MET A 78 3.54 7.30 -8.55
C MET A 78 4.69 6.82 -9.44
N LEU A 79 4.48 6.78 -10.76
CA LEU A 79 5.51 6.31 -11.69
C LEU A 79 6.67 7.31 -11.79
N ASP A 80 6.41 8.60 -11.63
CA ASP A 80 7.48 9.60 -11.57
C ASP A 80 8.32 9.43 -10.30
N ALA A 81 7.72 9.03 -9.19
CA ALA A 81 8.44 8.76 -7.94
C ALA A 81 9.26 7.48 -8.01
N TYR A 82 8.86 6.53 -8.85
CA TYR A 82 9.53 5.23 -9.03
C TYR A 82 9.74 4.99 -10.52
N PRO A 83 10.64 5.73 -11.18
CA PRO A 83 10.78 5.66 -12.63
C PRO A 83 11.18 4.28 -13.17
N GLU A 84 11.81 3.46 -12.35
CA GLU A 84 12.16 2.08 -12.72
C GLU A 84 10.93 1.21 -13.01
N LEU A 85 9.75 1.59 -12.49
CA LEU A 85 8.52 0.85 -12.78
C LEU A 85 8.05 1.05 -14.21
N ARG A 86 8.55 2.08 -14.92
CA ARG A 86 8.13 2.36 -16.29
C ARG A 86 8.57 1.30 -17.29
N SER A 87 9.48 0.40 -16.90
CA SER A 87 9.80 -0.76 -17.72
C SER A 87 8.69 -1.81 -17.75
N MET A 88 7.78 -1.78 -16.78
CA MET A 88 6.71 -2.76 -16.64
C MET A 88 5.31 -2.13 -16.64
N TYR A 89 5.20 -0.84 -16.32
CA TYR A 89 3.92 -0.15 -16.15
C TYR A 89 3.91 1.17 -16.89
N ASP A 90 2.71 1.59 -17.28
CA ASP A 90 2.45 2.88 -17.91
C ASP A 90 1.09 3.40 -17.45
N GLU A 91 0.91 4.71 -17.45
CA GLU A 91 -0.34 5.33 -16.99
C GLU A 91 -1.56 4.87 -17.81
N ASN A 92 -1.34 4.47 -19.05
CA ASN A 92 -2.42 4.09 -19.98
C ASN A 92 -2.42 2.59 -20.31
N ASP A 93 -1.74 1.76 -19.53
CA ASP A 93 -1.62 0.33 -19.85
C ASP A 93 -2.83 -0.50 -19.41
N GLY A 94 -3.78 0.10 -18.70
CA GLY A 94 -4.94 -0.62 -18.17
C GLY A 94 -4.60 -1.60 -17.07
N ASN A 95 -3.36 -1.65 -16.62
CA ASN A 95 -2.87 -2.57 -15.59
C ASN A 95 -2.37 -1.87 -14.34
N THR A 96 -1.74 -0.70 -14.48
CA THR A 96 -1.23 0.07 -13.35
C THR A 96 -2.39 0.44 -12.43
N GLN A 97 -2.26 0.09 -11.15
CA GLN A 97 -3.26 0.41 -10.16
C GLN A 97 -2.59 1.10 -8.98
N VAL A 98 -3.13 2.25 -8.58
CA VAL A 98 -2.75 2.92 -7.34
C VAL A 98 -3.94 2.92 -6.40
N LEU A 99 -3.67 2.68 -5.13
CA LEU A 99 -4.71 2.59 -4.11
C LEU A 99 -4.27 3.41 -2.90
N TYR A 100 -5.22 4.03 -2.21
CA TYR A 100 -4.92 4.78 -1.00
C TYR A 100 -5.63 4.19 0.21
N PHE A 101 -5.03 4.38 1.39
CA PHE A 101 -5.63 3.94 2.64
C PHE A 101 -6.72 4.91 3.08
N LYS A 102 -7.85 4.33 3.46
CA LYS A 102 -9.04 5.01 3.99
C LYS A 102 -9.40 4.39 5.33
N ASN A 103 -9.87 5.22 6.27
CA ASN A 103 -10.24 4.76 7.60
C ASN A 103 -9.11 3.97 8.26
N ALA A 104 -7.91 4.54 8.22
CA ALA A 104 -6.70 3.82 8.59
C ALA A 104 -6.19 4.23 9.96
N THR A 105 -5.56 3.28 10.64
CA THR A 105 -4.86 3.50 11.89
C THR A 105 -3.40 3.13 11.68
N ALA A 106 -2.49 4.07 11.96
CA ALA A 106 -1.06 3.82 11.96
C ALA A 106 -0.61 3.59 13.40
N THR A 107 0.14 2.52 13.63
CA THR A 107 0.65 2.16 14.96
C THR A 107 2.17 2.08 14.89
N PHE A 108 2.85 2.90 15.69
CA PHE A 108 4.30 2.84 15.85
C PHE A 108 4.61 2.05 17.09
N SER A 109 5.41 0.99 16.97
CA SER A 109 5.72 0.07 18.04
C SER A 109 7.21 -0.15 18.16
N SER A 110 7.68 -0.49 19.38
CA SER A 110 9.05 -0.89 19.64
C SER A 110 9.05 -1.89 20.78
N PHE A 111 10.21 -2.49 21.05
CA PHE A 111 10.34 -3.43 22.18
C PHE A 111 10.45 -2.74 23.54
N THR A 112 10.68 -1.42 23.57
CA THR A 112 11.04 -0.71 24.79
C THR A 112 10.08 0.40 25.17
N ALA A 113 9.16 0.82 24.29
CA ALA A 113 8.25 1.91 24.55
C ALA A 113 6.81 1.51 24.26
N PRO A 114 5.80 2.16 24.87
CA PRO A 114 4.40 1.93 24.53
C PRO A 114 4.13 2.28 23.09
N PRO A 115 3.20 1.59 22.41
CA PRO A 115 2.86 1.92 21.03
C PRO A 115 2.15 3.27 20.96
N GLU A 116 2.35 3.95 19.82
CA GLU A 116 1.69 5.22 19.51
C GLU A 116 0.78 5.01 18.30
N GLU A 117 -0.42 5.56 18.34
CA GLU A 117 -1.40 5.42 17.28
C GLU A 117 -1.77 6.76 16.68
N MET A 118 -2.06 6.76 15.37
CA MET A 118 -2.57 7.91 14.65
C MET A 118 -3.60 7.42 13.63
N GLN A 119 -4.73 8.15 13.54
CA GLN A 119 -5.80 7.80 12.61
C GLN A 119 -5.77 8.72 11.38
N PHE A 120 -6.10 8.19 10.22
CA PHE A 120 -6.20 9.00 9.01
C PHE A 120 -7.06 8.35 7.91
#